data_45bd272752100f2f4f4da19e6b1b66bf
#
_entry.id   45bd272752100f2f4f4da19e6b1b66bf
#
_cell.length_a   1.000
_cell.length_b   1.000
_cell.length_c   1.000
_cell.angle_alpha   90.00
_cell.angle_beta   90.00
_cell.angle_gamma   90.00
#
_symmetry.space_group_name_H-M   'P 1'
#
loop_
_entity.id
_entity.type
_entity.pdbx_description
1 polymer ?
#
loop_
_entity_poly.entity_id
_entity_poly.type
_entity_poly.pdbx_seq_one_letter_code
_entity_poly.pdbx_strand_id
1 'polypeptide(L)'
;MGITRFVLKRPVTVLMALLCLIVFGISSVFNATLEQMPDMDQPMMIIMANYSGASPEDMDELVTQLIEDQVSTLEGVKSMSSTTSEGRSMIMLEYDYDTDMDEAYSDLTKSLNSIRDLPDDVEPTVMEMNNNAQASMMLTIANPSQENLYDYVDQKIVPELEKLSTVAEVSTMGGSSEYIKIELMSDMMEQYNVSISDIKSAMSAANLSYPSGSAESGNLDLSVSTLTQHDTLDELLEMPITVSGNKIIYLEDIAVVSYAEEQKGGVSRYNGEETISISLTKQQSSTAMDLSKQVQKVIKSLQNDDDDLTITVARDEADSIQDSLKDVAETMVMAVVISMIIIFLFFGDFKASMIVGSSIPTSILMSLIVMTRAGFTLNIITMSGLVLGVGMMVDNSIVVLESCFRAMDKQQDKGALGYAKAALEGTNIVVASIFGSTVTTCVVFYLSRWYS
;
A
#
# COMPACT_ATOMS: atom_id res chain seq x y z
N MET A 1 20.38 13.81 -41.57
CA MET A 1 20.03 14.77 -42.66
C MET A 1 18.54 14.87 -43.02
N GLY A 2 17.74 13.85 -42.83
CA GLY A 2 16.32 13.86 -43.19
C GLY A 2 15.43 14.79 -42.36
N ILE A 3 15.57 14.74 -41.00
CA ILE A 3 14.65 15.40 -40.05
C ILE A 3 14.76 16.94 -40.16
N THR A 4 15.95 17.52 -40.03
CA THR A 4 16.15 18.99 -40.06
C THR A 4 15.69 19.58 -41.40
N ARG A 5 15.99 18.90 -42.51
CA ARG A 5 15.55 19.34 -43.86
C ARG A 5 14.02 19.22 -44.01
N PHE A 6 13.38 18.18 -43.43
CA PHE A 6 11.94 18.01 -43.43
C PHE A 6 11.27 19.14 -42.65
N VAL A 7 11.77 19.42 -41.42
CA VAL A 7 11.25 20.48 -40.54
C VAL A 7 11.29 21.85 -41.25
N LEU A 8 12.40 22.19 -41.86
CA LEU A 8 12.58 23.46 -42.59
C LEU A 8 11.66 23.57 -43.81
N LYS A 9 11.39 22.45 -44.50
CA LYS A 9 10.51 22.43 -45.68
C LYS A 9 9.04 22.45 -45.34
N ARG A 10 8.61 21.98 -44.16
CA ARG A 10 7.21 21.84 -43.75
C ARG A 10 6.96 22.36 -42.33
N PRO A 11 7.13 23.67 -42.10
CA PRO A 11 7.02 24.23 -40.75
C PRO A 11 5.63 24.07 -40.14
N VAL A 12 4.56 24.19 -40.95
CA VAL A 12 3.18 24.02 -40.47
C VAL A 12 2.91 22.60 -39.97
N THR A 13 3.40 21.60 -40.70
CA THR A 13 3.26 20.18 -40.29
C THR A 13 3.95 19.92 -38.96
N VAL A 14 5.13 20.51 -38.76
CA VAL A 14 5.90 20.36 -37.50
C VAL A 14 5.20 21.07 -36.35
N LEU A 15 4.65 22.28 -36.61
CA LEU A 15 3.92 23.02 -35.59
C LEU A 15 2.66 22.26 -35.16
N MET A 16 1.92 21.65 -36.11
CA MET A 16 0.77 20.77 -35.79
C MET A 16 1.18 19.53 -35.01
N ALA A 17 2.29 18.87 -35.38
CA ALA A 17 2.82 17.73 -34.65
C ALA A 17 3.19 18.12 -33.21
N LEU A 18 3.81 19.27 -33.02
CA LEU A 18 4.18 19.79 -31.69
C LEU A 18 2.91 20.12 -30.86
N LEU A 19 1.89 20.70 -31.47
CA LEU A 19 0.61 20.95 -30.81
C LEU A 19 -0.09 19.66 -30.40
N CYS A 20 -0.10 18.66 -31.27
CA CYS A 20 -0.58 17.31 -30.93
C CYS A 20 0.19 16.72 -29.73
N LEU A 21 1.52 16.83 -29.75
CA LEU A 21 2.38 16.33 -28.67
C LEU A 21 2.02 17.03 -27.33
N ILE A 22 1.81 18.35 -27.34
CA ILE A 22 1.41 19.10 -26.14
C ILE A 22 0.04 18.59 -25.63
N VAL A 23 -0.97 18.43 -26.52
CA VAL A 23 -2.29 17.96 -26.13
C VAL A 23 -2.22 16.54 -25.55
N PHE A 24 -1.54 15.61 -26.24
CA PHE A 24 -1.37 14.24 -25.74
C PHE A 24 -0.51 14.19 -24.47
N GLY A 25 0.52 15.02 -24.37
CA GLY A 25 1.37 15.13 -23.18
C GLY A 25 0.58 15.59 -21.96
N ILE A 26 -0.23 16.63 -22.09
CA ILE A 26 -1.12 17.10 -21.03
C ILE A 26 -2.13 16.02 -20.65
N SER A 27 -2.74 15.34 -21.65
CA SER A 27 -3.64 14.21 -21.40
C SER A 27 -2.94 13.08 -20.64
N SER A 28 -1.67 12.79 -20.93
CA SER A 28 -0.89 11.78 -20.23
C SER A 28 -0.66 12.13 -18.76
N VAL A 29 -0.45 13.40 -18.44
CA VAL A 29 -0.32 13.85 -17.03
C VAL A 29 -1.58 13.54 -16.23
N PHE A 30 -2.76 13.82 -16.80
CA PHE A 30 -4.04 13.57 -16.10
C PHE A 30 -4.42 12.08 -16.00
N ASN A 31 -3.87 11.23 -16.86
CA ASN A 31 -4.15 9.78 -16.87
C ASN A 31 -2.99 8.95 -16.29
N ALA A 32 -1.96 9.59 -15.80
CA ALA A 32 -0.85 8.87 -15.19
C ALA A 32 -1.24 8.35 -13.81
N THR A 33 -0.89 7.11 -13.54
CA THR A 33 -1.02 6.51 -12.21
C THR A 33 0.03 7.12 -11.30
N LEU A 34 -0.43 7.66 -10.16
CA LEU A 34 0.42 8.35 -9.20
C LEU A 34 0.65 7.44 -7.99
N GLU A 35 1.90 7.20 -7.66
CA GLU A 35 2.33 6.36 -6.54
C GLU A 35 3.48 7.04 -5.79
N GLN A 36 3.66 6.72 -4.54
CA GLN A 36 4.77 7.24 -3.77
C GLN A 36 6.10 6.58 -4.19
N MET A 37 6.07 5.24 -4.28
CA MET A 37 7.18 4.43 -4.76
C MET A 37 6.70 3.51 -5.88
N PRO A 38 7.57 3.06 -6.79
CA PRO A 38 7.20 2.02 -7.74
C PRO A 38 6.85 0.74 -6.98
N ASP A 39 6.03 -0.11 -7.58
CA ASP A 39 5.87 -1.48 -7.09
C ASP A 39 7.25 -2.15 -7.10
N MET A 40 7.77 -2.33 -5.91
CA MET A 40 8.99 -3.11 -5.69
C MET A 40 8.55 -4.37 -4.96
N ASP A 41 8.34 -5.43 -5.71
CA ASP A 41 8.18 -6.74 -5.12
C ASP A 41 9.53 -7.11 -4.49
N GLN A 42 9.63 -6.90 -3.19
CA GLN A 42 10.76 -7.43 -2.45
C GLN A 42 10.53 -8.94 -2.35
N PRO A 43 11.47 -9.76 -2.85
CA PRO A 43 11.32 -11.20 -2.81
C PRO A 43 11.53 -11.71 -1.38
N MET A 44 10.61 -11.32 -0.48
CA MET A 44 10.68 -11.63 0.94
C MET A 44 9.31 -12.05 1.47
N MET A 45 9.30 -13.11 2.28
CA MET A 45 8.13 -13.56 3.02
C MET A 45 8.45 -13.63 4.51
N ILE A 46 7.44 -13.33 5.34
CA ILE A 46 7.54 -13.42 6.79
C ILE A 46 6.55 -14.49 7.26
N ILE A 47 7.04 -15.44 8.03
CA ILE A 47 6.21 -16.40 8.74
C ILE A 47 6.09 -15.91 10.18
N MET A 48 4.87 -15.79 10.67
CA MET A 48 4.59 -15.47 12.06
C MET A 48 3.87 -16.63 12.71
N ALA A 49 4.36 -17.06 13.86
CA ALA A 49 3.73 -18.07 14.69
C ALA A 49 3.60 -17.57 16.12
N ASN A 50 2.44 -17.79 16.73
CA ASN A 50 2.16 -17.39 18.11
C ASN A 50 1.83 -18.64 18.91
N TYR A 51 2.49 -18.77 20.09
CA TYR A 51 2.21 -19.82 21.07
C TYR A 51 2.09 -19.20 22.46
N SER A 52 0.89 -18.91 22.87
CA SER A 52 0.61 -18.15 24.08
C SER A 52 1.12 -18.87 25.33
N GLY A 53 1.92 -18.17 26.13
CA GLY A 53 2.49 -18.69 27.38
C GLY A 53 3.76 -19.51 27.24
N ALA A 54 4.28 -19.71 26.02
CA ALA A 54 5.55 -20.40 25.81
C ALA A 54 6.74 -19.50 26.16
N SER A 55 7.73 -20.03 26.84
CA SER A 55 9.02 -19.35 27.04
C SER A 55 9.75 -19.18 25.70
N PRO A 56 10.75 -18.28 25.57
CA PRO A 56 11.52 -18.17 24.33
C PRO A 56 12.21 -19.49 23.93
N GLU A 57 12.68 -20.26 24.91
CA GLU A 57 13.32 -21.56 24.70
C GLU A 57 12.31 -22.59 24.18
N ASP A 58 11.10 -22.68 24.79
CA ASP A 58 10.05 -23.58 24.34
C ASP A 58 9.54 -23.18 22.95
N MET A 59 9.40 -21.88 22.71
CA MET A 59 8.98 -21.35 21.43
C MET A 59 10.00 -21.69 20.33
N ASP A 60 11.29 -21.63 20.64
CA ASP A 60 12.35 -21.98 19.71
C ASP A 60 12.32 -23.48 19.38
N GLU A 61 12.31 -24.36 20.40
CA GLU A 61 12.39 -25.82 20.22
C GLU A 61 11.11 -26.40 19.61
N LEU A 62 9.92 -25.95 20.04
CA LEU A 62 8.64 -26.56 19.66
C LEU A 62 8.02 -25.93 18.41
N VAL A 63 8.44 -24.73 18.01
CA VAL A 63 7.82 -24.01 16.89
C VAL A 63 8.86 -23.54 15.88
N THR A 64 9.85 -22.73 16.31
CA THR A 64 10.75 -22.07 15.37
C THR A 64 11.60 -23.07 14.59
N GLN A 65 12.28 -24.00 15.27
CA GLN A 65 13.15 -24.97 14.65
C GLN A 65 12.37 -25.92 13.72
N LEU A 66 11.14 -26.32 14.09
CA LEU A 66 10.32 -27.19 13.23
C LEU A 66 9.94 -26.47 11.92
N ILE A 67 9.64 -25.19 12.00
CA ILE A 67 9.35 -24.38 10.81
C ILE A 67 10.62 -24.20 9.98
N GLU A 68 11.75 -23.83 10.61
CA GLU A 68 13.05 -23.65 9.93
C GLU A 68 13.48 -24.90 9.17
N ASP A 69 13.43 -26.07 9.81
CA ASP A 69 13.81 -27.35 9.20
C ASP A 69 12.96 -27.63 7.96
N GLN A 70 11.67 -27.38 8.04
CA GLN A 70 10.74 -27.62 6.94
C GLN A 70 10.95 -26.63 5.77
N VAL A 71 11.18 -25.35 6.09
CA VAL A 71 11.30 -24.27 5.11
C VAL A 71 12.69 -24.21 4.49
N SER A 72 13.74 -24.62 5.21
CA SER A 72 15.13 -24.63 4.70
C SER A 72 15.32 -25.49 3.44
N THR A 73 14.39 -26.37 3.15
CA THR A 73 14.43 -27.26 1.98
C THR A 73 13.71 -26.70 0.75
N LEU A 74 13.05 -25.53 0.87
CA LEU A 74 12.32 -24.92 -0.23
C LEU A 74 13.26 -24.34 -1.28
N GLU A 75 12.89 -24.54 -2.54
CA GLU A 75 13.62 -24.02 -3.69
C GLU A 75 13.48 -22.49 -3.79
N GLY A 76 14.55 -21.79 -4.15
CA GLY A 76 14.56 -20.34 -4.31
C GLY A 76 14.82 -19.52 -3.04
N VAL A 77 14.88 -20.15 -1.85
CA VAL A 77 15.23 -19.46 -0.61
C VAL A 77 16.73 -19.15 -0.60
N LYS A 78 17.06 -17.86 -0.62
CA LYS A 78 18.44 -17.35 -0.61
C LYS A 78 18.97 -17.20 0.81
N SER A 79 18.19 -16.67 1.72
CA SER A 79 18.54 -16.52 3.14
C SER A 79 17.30 -16.67 4.03
N MET A 80 17.52 -17.13 5.25
CA MET A 80 16.52 -17.26 6.30
C MET A 80 17.06 -16.63 7.57
N SER A 81 16.23 -15.86 8.25
CA SER A 81 16.53 -15.24 9.54
C SER A 81 15.32 -15.36 10.45
N SER A 82 15.52 -15.86 11.66
CA SER A 82 14.46 -16.02 12.66
C SER A 82 14.70 -15.15 13.88
N THR A 83 13.61 -14.75 14.50
CA THR A 83 13.58 -14.04 15.76
C THR A 83 12.52 -14.66 16.65
N THR A 84 12.96 -15.27 17.75
CA THR A 84 12.09 -15.91 18.73
C THR A 84 12.03 -15.08 20.01
N SER A 85 10.84 -14.89 20.54
CA SER A 85 10.56 -14.20 21.79
C SER A 85 9.47 -14.94 22.55
N GLU A 86 9.17 -14.50 23.78
CA GLU A 86 8.09 -15.09 24.58
C GLU A 86 6.76 -15.11 23.80
N GLY A 87 6.25 -16.31 23.56
CA GLY A 87 4.98 -16.54 22.87
C GLY A 87 4.95 -16.23 21.39
N ARG A 88 6.06 -15.83 20.75
CA ARG A 88 6.10 -15.42 19.35
C ARG A 88 7.37 -15.83 18.62
N SER A 89 7.21 -16.34 17.41
CA SER A 89 8.29 -16.54 16.43
C SER A 89 8.00 -15.77 15.15
N MET A 90 9.04 -15.16 14.60
CA MET A 90 9.02 -14.50 13.30
C MET A 90 10.18 -15.01 12.47
N ILE A 91 9.90 -15.60 11.32
CA ILE A 91 10.90 -16.15 10.40
C ILE A 91 10.78 -15.39 9.09
N MET A 92 11.86 -14.74 8.69
CA MET A 92 11.98 -13.99 7.46
C MET A 92 12.73 -14.79 6.41
N LEU A 93 12.14 -14.94 5.25
CA LEU A 93 12.70 -15.62 4.09
C LEU A 93 13.00 -14.62 3.00
N GLU A 94 14.22 -14.59 2.53
CA GLU A 94 14.63 -13.84 1.33
C GLU A 94 14.78 -14.82 0.17
N TYR A 95 14.14 -14.52 -0.95
CA TYR A 95 14.22 -15.29 -2.19
C TYR A 95 15.11 -14.59 -3.22
N ASP A 96 15.48 -15.29 -4.27
CA ASP A 96 16.16 -14.67 -5.41
C ASP A 96 15.18 -13.78 -6.22
N TYR A 97 15.68 -12.71 -6.83
CA TYR A 97 14.85 -11.72 -7.56
C TYR A 97 14.13 -12.30 -8.79
N ASP A 98 14.52 -13.45 -9.29
CA ASP A 98 13.90 -14.16 -10.41
C ASP A 98 12.90 -15.22 -9.98
N THR A 99 12.62 -15.35 -8.67
CA THR A 99 11.64 -16.30 -8.12
C THR A 99 10.23 -15.81 -8.39
N ASP A 100 9.36 -16.72 -8.84
CA ASP A 100 7.92 -16.46 -8.90
C ASP A 100 7.35 -16.50 -7.48
N MET A 101 7.01 -15.32 -6.94
CA MET A 101 6.58 -15.18 -5.55
C MET A 101 5.21 -15.83 -5.28
N ASP A 102 4.31 -15.89 -6.27
CA ASP A 102 3.01 -16.56 -6.13
C ASP A 102 3.20 -18.08 -5.99
N GLU A 103 4.11 -18.68 -6.77
CA GLU A 103 4.46 -20.08 -6.66
C GLU A 103 5.17 -20.36 -5.35
N ALA A 104 6.13 -19.53 -4.97
CA ALA A 104 6.85 -19.63 -3.70
C ALA A 104 5.92 -19.51 -2.48
N TYR A 105 4.93 -18.62 -2.51
CA TYR A 105 3.92 -18.49 -1.45
C TYR A 105 3.06 -19.77 -1.34
N SER A 106 2.63 -20.30 -2.47
CA SER A 106 1.85 -21.54 -2.51
C SER A 106 2.64 -22.72 -1.94
N ASP A 107 3.91 -22.84 -2.29
CA ASP A 107 4.77 -23.95 -1.84
C ASP A 107 5.17 -23.79 -0.37
N LEU A 108 5.43 -22.57 0.08
CA LEU A 108 5.65 -22.27 1.49
C LEU A 108 4.42 -22.65 2.33
N THR A 109 3.22 -22.22 1.91
CA THR A 109 1.98 -22.53 2.62
C THR A 109 1.71 -24.03 2.67
N LYS A 110 1.92 -24.76 1.58
CA LYS A 110 1.82 -26.23 1.56
C LYS A 110 2.82 -26.89 2.52
N SER A 111 4.04 -26.36 2.54
CA SER A 111 5.12 -26.87 3.39
C SER A 111 4.77 -26.70 4.86
N LEU A 112 4.32 -25.51 5.28
CA LEU A 112 3.89 -25.22 6.64
C LEU A 112 2.71 -26.12 7.08
N ASN A 113 1.71 -26.28 6.21
CA ASN A 113 0.56 -27.15 6.48
C ASN A 113 0.92 -28.66 6.57
N SER A 114 2.11 -29.06 6.15
CA SER A 114 2.58 -30.43 6.24
C SER A 114 3.28 -30.76 7.55
N ILE A 115 3.61 -29.78 8.37
CA ILE A 115 4.24 -29.95 9.68
C ILE A 115 3.20 -30.57 10.62
N ARG A 116 3.53 -31.75 11.20
CA ARG A 116 2.59 -32.49 12.05
C ARG A 116 2.88 -32.36 13.54
N ASP A 117 4.09 -31.91 13.86
CA ASP A 117 4.59 -31.91 15.24
C ASP A 117 4.44 -30.51 15.91
N LEU A 118 3.77 -29.56 15.23
CA LEU A 118 3.42 -28.28 15.85
C LEU A 118 2.36 -28.50 16.95
N PRO A 119 2.43 -27.73 18.05
CA PRO A 119 1.37 -27.70 19.05
C PRO A 119 0.00 -27.32 18.43
N ASP A 120 -1.09 -27.94 18.91
CA ASP A 120 -2.44 -27.79 18.36
C ASP A 120 -2.95 -26.34 18.32
N ASP A 121 -2.40 -25.47 19.20
CA ASP A 121 -2.77 -24.05 19.32
C ASP A 121 -1.87 -23.11 18.47
N VAL A 122 -0.98 -23.65 17.63
CA VAL A 122 -0.04 -22.87 16.81
C VAL A 122 -0.41 -22.97 15.33
N GLU A 123 -0.86 -21.84 14.77
CA GLU A 123 -1.12 -21.70 13.33
C GLU A 123 -0.13 -20.69 12.73
N PRO A 124 0.88 -21.15 11.97
CA PRO A 124 1.78 -20.23 11.28
C PRO A 124 1.06 -19.45 10.18
N THR A 125 1.26 -18.15 10.16
CA THR A 125 0.70 -17.24 9.14
C THR A 125 1.82 -16.71 8.26
N VAL A 126 1.63 -16.76 6.94
CA VAL A 126 2.56 -16.21 5.95
C VAL A 126 2.11 -14.83 5.52
N MET A 127 3.04 -13.88 5.53
CA MET A 127 2.85 -12.53 5.04
C MET A 127 3.89 -12.22 3.97
N GLU A 128 3.44 -11.77 2.80
CA GLU A 128 4.33 -11.24 1.78
C GLU A 128 4.74 -9.80 2.12
N MET A 129 6.03 -9.52 1.98
CA MET A 129 6.54 -8.17 2.18
C MET A 129 6.46 -7.39 0.87
N ASN A 130 5.29 -6.82 0.60
CA ASN A 130 5.08 -5.92 -0.51
C ASN A 130 4.73 -4.51 -0.01
N ASN A 131 5.03 -3.48 -0.82
CA ASN A 131 4.70 -2.10 -0.47
C ASN A 131 3.18 -1.86 -0.32
N ASN A 132 2.36 -2.73 -0.89
CA ASN A 132 0.90 -2.65 -0.81
C ASN A 132 0.35 -3.18 0.52
N ALA A 133 1.16 -3.92 1.31
CA ALA A 133 0.77 -4.38 2.65
C ALA A 133 0.84 -3.25 3.71
N GLN A 134 1.48 -2.12 3.38
CA GLN A 134 1.50 -0.97 4.29
C GLN A 134 0.17 -0.21 4.24
N ALA A 135 -0.23 0.32 5.41
CA ALA A 135 -1.40 1.17 5.49
C ALA A 135 -1.24 2.43 4.64
N SER A 136 -2.11 2.59 3.65
CA SER A 136 -2.14 3.76 2.76
C SER A 136 -2.76 4.98 3.43
N MET A 137 -3.61 4.77 4.45
CA MET A 137 -4.21 5.84 5.25
C MET A 137 -4.35 5.41 6.70
N MET A 138 -4.11 6.33 7.62
CA MET A 138 -4.35 6.14 9.06
C MET A 138 -5.32 7.21 9.56
N LEU A 139 -6.35 6.76 10.24
CA LEU A 139 -7.37 7.60 10.86
C LEU A 139 -7.28 7.45 12.38
N THR A 140 -7.58 8.51 13.10
CA THR A 140 -7.80 8.48 14.55
C THR A 140 -9.22 8.94 14.83
N ILE A 141 -9.90 8.18 15.67
CA ILE A 141 -11.32 8.38 15.97
C ILE A 141 -11.49 8.63 17.46
N ALA A 142 -12.18 9.72 17.76
CA ALA A 142 -12.58 10.07 19.11
C ALA A 142 -14.09 10.38 19.11
N ASN A 143 -14.78 9.95 20.15
CA ASN A 143 -16.16 10.32 20.40
C ASN A 143 -16.39 10.32 21.92
N PRO A 144 -16.40 11.51 22.56
CA PRO A 144 -16.53 11.65 24.01
C PRO A 144 -17.86 11.17 24.55
N SER A 145 -18.88 11.04 23.70
CA SER A 145 -20.24 10.61 24.10
C SER A 145 -20.41 9.10 24.16
N GLN A 146 -19.42 8.32 23.71
CA GLN A 146 -19.46 6.88 23.66
C GLN A 146 -18.68 6.28 24.85
N GLU A 147 -19.36 5.51 25.72
CA GLU A 147 -18.72 4.78 26.82
C GLU A 147 -17.79 3.67 26.28
N ASN A 148 -18.22 2.96 25.23
CA ASN A 148 -17.41 1.96 24.57
C ASN A 148 -17.10 2.42 23.12
N LEU A 149 -16.02 3.15 22.98
CA LEU A 149 -15.59 3.69 21.69
C LEU A 149 -15.19 2.60 20.69
N TYR A 150 -14.61 1.48 21.18
CA TYR A 150 -14.19 0.39 20.30
C TYR A 150 -15.39 -0.26 19.61
N ASP A 151 -16.40 -0.64 20.35
CA ASP A 151 -17.61 -1.29 19.80
C ASP A 151 -18.37 -0.33 18.86
N TYR A 152 -18.41 0.96 19.19
CA TYR A 152 -18.99 1.97 18.30
C TYR A 152 -18.25 2.03 16.96
N VAL A 153 -16.93 2.05 16.99
CA VAL A 153 -16.09 2.08 15.78
C VAL A 153 -16.25 0.80 14.96
N ASP A 154 -16.18 -0.35 15.63
CA ASP A 154 -16.26 -1.67 14.99
C ASP A 154 -17.62 -1.91 14.33
N GLN A 155 -18.72 -1.50 14.96
CA GLN A 155 -20.07 -1.74 14.45
C GLN A 155 -20.59 -0.70 13.47
N LYS A 156 -20.14 0.57 13.57
CA LYS A 156 -20.66 1.66 12.74
C LYS A 156 -19.67 2.20 11.72
N ILE A 157 -18.39 2.32 12.06
CA ILE A 157 -17.42 2.99 11.21
C ILE A 157 -16.69 2.00 10.31
N VAL A 158 -16.19 0.91 10.87
CA VAL A 158 -15.47 -0.13 10.11
C VAL A 158 -16.31 -0.65 8.94
N PRO A 159 -17.61 -1.03 9.10
CA PRO A 159 -18.39 -1.54 7.98
C PRO A 159 -18.62 -0.52 6.86
N GLU A 160 -18.67 0.79 7.17
CA GLU A 160 -18.80 1.83 6.14
C GLU A 160 -17.51 2.01 5.33
N LEU A 161 -16.35 1.78 5.96
CA LEU A 161 -15.05 1.83 5.28
C LEU A 161 -14.80 0.56 4.46
N GLU A 162 -15.19 -0.61 4.95
CA GLU A 162 -15.06 -1.89 4.24
C GLU A 162 -15.95 -1.99 2.98
N LYS A 163 -17.06 -1.25 2.92
CA LYS A 163 -17.91 -1.17 1.71
C LYS A 163 -17.22 -0.50 0.52
N LEU A 164 -16.13 0.24 0.76
CA LEU A 164 -15.43 0.95 -0.29
C LEU A 164 -14.64 -0.02 -1.17
N SER A 165 -14.88 0.02 -2.47
CA SER A 165 -14.19 -0.82 -3.44
C SER A 165 -12.68 -0.55 -3.54
N THR A 166 -12.20 0.54 -2.95
CA THR A 166 -10.80 0.93 -2.90
C THR A 166 -10.06 0.41 -1.68
N VAL A 167 -10.78 -0.13 -0.69
CA VAL A 167 -10.24 -0.65 0.58
C VAL A 167 -10.06 -2.17 0.45
N ALA A 168 -8.86 -2.66 0.75
CA ALA A 168 -8.56 -4.09 0.83
C ALA A 168 -8.77 -4.61 2.24
N GLU A 169 -8.29 -3.84 3.23
CA GLU A 169 -8.31 -4.23 4.63
C GLU A 169 -8.49 -3.00 5.53
N VAL A 170 -9.22 -3.20 6.62
CA VAL A 170 -9.42 -2.24 7.71
C VAL A 170 -8.90 -2.88 8.99
N SER A 171 -7.87 -2.32 9.59
CA SER A 171 -7.33 -2.79 10.86
C SER A 171 -7.54 -1.73 11.93
N THR A 172 -8.06 -2.14 13.09
CA THR A 172 -8.31 -1.28 14.24
C THR A 172 -7.29 -1.53 15.36
N MET A 173 -6.87 -0.47 16.04
CA MET A 173 -5.97 -0.54 17.19
C MET A 173 -6.39 0.46 18.25
N GLY A 174 -6.35 0.03 19.52
CA GLY A 174 -6.70 0.86 20.67
C GLY A 174 -8.11 0.61 21.19
N GLY A 175 -8.38 1.13 22.36
CA GLY A 175 -9.62 0.90 23.09
C GLY A 175 -9.71 -0.46 23.77
N SER A 176 -10.83 -0.68 24.40
CA SER A 176 -11.15 -1.94 25.06
C SER A 176 -12.51 -2.46 24.59
N SER A 177 -12.63 -3.77 24.51
CA SER A 177 -13.90 -4.47 24.26
C SER A 177 -14.31 -5.17 25.52
N GLU A 178 -15.58 -5.05 25.90
CA GLU A 178 -16.13 -5.81 27.01
C GLU A 178 -16.34 -7.27 26.62
N TYR A 179 -15.96 -8.17 27.49
CA TYR A 179 -16.24 -9.60 27.37
C TYR A 179 -16.68 -10.18 28.71
N ILE A 180 -17.34 -11.33 28.67
CA ILE A 180 -17.74 -12.05 29.87
C ILE A 180 -16.60 -12.98 30.30
N LYS A 181 -16.03 -12.69 31.48
CA LYS A 181 -14.99 -13.50 32.10
C LYS A 181 -15.62 -14.54 33.01
N ILE A 182 -15.29 -15.81 32.76
CA ILE A 182 -15.72 -16.94 33.58
C ILE A 182 -14.51 -17.48 34.32
N GLU A 183 -14.43 -17.22 35.61
CA GLU A 183 -13.37 -17.72 36.48
C GLU A 183 -13.80 -18.99 37.16
N LEU A 184 -13.20 -20.12 36.80
CA LEU A 184 -13.55 -21.44 37.35
C LEU A 184 -12.93 -21.63 38.72
N MET A 185 -13.75 -22.14 39.67
CA MET A 185 -13.32 -22.44 41.02
C MET A 185 -12.86 -23.89 41.09
N SER A 186 -11.56 -24.14 41.14
CA SER A 186 -10.94 -25.46 41.10
C SER A 186 -11.48 -26.40 42.20
N ASP A 187 -11.66 -25.88 43.43
CA ASP A 187 -12.15 -26.65 44.55
C ASP A 187 -13.59 -27.16 44.33
N MET A 188 -14.44 -26.33 43.71
CA MET A 188 -15.82 -26.70 43.40
C MET A 188 -15.86 -27.65 42.20
N MET A 189 -15.00 -27.48 41.21
CA MET A 189 -14.87 -28.41 40.08
C MET A 189 -14.47 -29.82 40.57
N GLU A 190 -13.55 -29.92 41.52
CA GLU A 190 -13.13 -31.18 42.11
C GLU A 190 -14.29 -31.79 42.94
N GLN A 191 -14.97 -30.98 43.76
CA GLN A 191 -16.10 -31.42 44.59
C GLN A 191 -17.26 -31.97 43.76
N TYR A 192 -17.57 -31.34 42.62
CA TYR A 192 -18.66 -31.77 41.73
C TYR A 192 -18.19 -32.75 40.64
N ASN A 193 -16.90 -33.04 40.57
CA ASN A 193 -16.25 -33.88 39.58
C ASN A 193 -16.56 -33.44 38.14
N VAL A 194 -16.37 -32.13 37.86
CA VAL A 194 -16.55 -31.45 36.57
C VAL A 194 -15.23 -31.22 35.93
N SER A 195 -15.11 -31.57 34.64
CA SER A 195 -13.95 -31.24 33.85
C SER A 195 -14.17 -29.94 33.02
N ILE A 196 -13.06 -29.30 32.62
CA ILE A 196 -13.11 -28.14 31.70
C ILE A 196 -13.80 -28.51 30.39
N SER A 197 -13.63 -29.77 29.93
CA SER A 197 -14.31 -30.30 28.75
C SER A 197 -15.84 -30.34 28.87
N ASP A 198 -16.34 -30.65 30.06
CA ASP A 198 -17.78 -30.67 30.31
C ASP A 198 -18.36 -29.26 30.22
N ILE A 199 -17.67 -28.29 30.80
CA ILE A 199 -18.04 -26.87 30.75
C ILE A 199 -18.01 -26.36 29.30
N LYS A 200 -16.91 -26.65 28.58
CA LYS A 200 -16.77 -26.28 27.17
C LYS A 200 -17.87 -26.85 26.29
N SER A 201 -18.23 -28.11 26.54
CA SER A 201 -19.36 -28.79 25.85
C SER A 201 -20.70 -28.17 26.17
N ALA A 202 -20.97 -27.85 27.45
CA ALA A 202 -22.20 -27.20 27.89
C ALA A 202 -22.32 -25.77 27.27
N MET A 203 -21.25 -24.99 27.27
CA MET A 203 -21.22 -23.67 26.64
C MET A 203 -21.45 -23.75 25.13
N SER A 204 -20.81 -24.68 24.46
CA SER A 204 -21.03 -24.90 23.03
C SER A 204 -22.48 -25.32 22.72
N ALA A 205 -23.09 -26.12 23.58
CA ALA A 205 -24.48 -26.54 23.44
C ALA A 205 -25.47 -25.42 23.77
N ALA A 206 -25.11 -24.48 24.63
CA ALA A 206 -25.95 -23.36 25.04
C ALA A 206 -26.02 -22.24 23.98
N ASN A 207 -25.09 -22.21 23.01
CA ASN A 207 -25.05 -21.21 21.93
C ASN A 207 -25.24 -21.88 20.56
N LEU A 208 -26.25 -22.73 20.43
CA LEU A 208 -26.57 -23.45 19.20
C LEU A 208 -27.79 -22.87 18.51
N SER A 209 -27.63 -22.47 17.25
CA SER A 209 -28.71 -22.26 16.31
C SER A 209 -28.90 -23.55 15.50
N TYR A 210 -29.99 -24.28 15.76
CA TYR A 210 -30.29 -25.50 15.03
C TYR A 210 -31.48 -25.29 14.08
N PRO A 211 -31.31 -25.51 12.76
CA PRO A 211 -32.44 -25.46 11.83
C PRO A 211 -33.40 -26.63 12.15
N SER A 212 -34.60 -26.31 12.69
CA SER A 212 -35.57 -27.29 13.15
C SER A 212 -36.55 -27.74 12.06
N GLY A 213 -36.37 -27.29 10.82
CA GLY A 213 -37.18 -27.61 9.66
C GLY A 213 -37.93 -26.42 9.08
N SER A 214 -38.92 -26.69 8.25
CA SER A 214 -39.79 -25.66 7.66
C SER A 214 -41.25 -25.95 8.05
N ALA A 215 -42.02 -24.89 8.28
CA ALA A 215 -43.46 -24.95 8.51
C ALA A 215 -44.18 -24.20 7.38
N GLU A 216 -45.14 -24.86 6.74
CA GLU A 216 -46.03 -24.24 5.75
C GLU A 216 -47.12 -23.44 6.46
N SER A 217 -47.22 -22.14 6.17
CA SER A 217 -48.32 -21.29 6.61
C SER A 217 -48.94 -20.59 5.41
N GLY A 218 -49.98 -21.17 4.88
CA GLY A 218 -50.64 -20.72 3.65
C GLY A 218 -49.77 -20.93 2.42
N ASN A 219 -49.30 -19.85 1.76
CA ASN A 219 -48.40 -19.88 0.60
C ASN A 219 -46.95 -19.52 0.96
N LEU A 220 -46.60 -19.51 2.24
CA LEU A 220 -45.26 -19.15 2.74
C LEU A 220 -44.64 -20.37 3.42
N ASP A 221 -43.43 -20.72 2.95
CA ASP A 221 -42.55 -21.66 3.65
C ASP A 221 -41.73 -20.87 4.67
N LEU A 222 -42.00 -21.08 5.94
CA LEU A 222 -41.27 -20.48 7.05
C LEU A 222 -40.21 -21.46 7.54
N SER A 223 -38.93 -21.10 7.45
CA SER A 223 -37.87 -21.87 8.09
C SER A 223 -37.95 -21.65 9.61
N VAL A 224 -38.03 -22.76 10.35
CA VAL A 224 -38.05 -22.76 11.81
C VAL A 224 -36.65 -23.12 12.30
N SER A 225 -36.04 -22.24 13.09
CA SER A 225 -34.78 -22.52 13.80
C SER A 225 -35.02 -22.44 15.30
N THR A 226 -34.45 -23.36 16.04
CA THR A 226 -34.36 -23.26 17.50
C THR A 226 -33.06 -22.53 17.82
N LEU A 227 -33.20 -21.36 18.44
CA LEU A 227 -32.07 -20.57 18.94
C LEU A 227 -32.03 -20.75 20.46
N THR A 228 -30.91 -21.27 20.97
CA THR A 228 -30.63 -21.24 22.39
C THR A 228 -29.53 -20.20 22.57
N GLN A 229 -29.84 -19.04 23.11
CA GLN A 229 -28.92 -17.96 23.35
C GLN A 229 -29.17 -17.40 24.75
N HIS A 230 -28.12 -17.17 25.49
CA HIS A 230 -28.18 -16.50 26.78
C HIS A 230 -27.80 -15.03 26.55
N ASP A 231 -28.78 -14.13 26.75
CA ASP A 231 -28.63 -12.70 26.47
C ASP A 231 -28.22 -11.89 27.72
N THR A 232 -28.28 -12.49 28.88
CA THR A 232 -27.97 -11.85 30.16
C THR A 232 -26.96 -12.67 30.97
N LEU A 233 -26.26 -11.99 31.87
CA LEU A 233 -25.32 -12.63 32.79
C LEU A 233 -25.99 -13.59 33.75
N ASP A 234 -27.23 -13.27 34.18
CA ASP A 234 -28.04 -14.14 35.08
C ASP A 234 -28.42 -15.42 34.35
N GLU A 235 -28.86 -15.36 33.10
CA GLU A 235 -29.15 -16.56 32.29
C GLU A 235 -27.91 -17.45 32.08
N LEU A 236 -26.72 -16.84 31.94
CA LEU A 236 -25.49 -17.57 31.82
C LEU A 236 -25.11 -18.26 33.13
N LEU A 237 -25.34 -17.63 34.28
CA LEU A 237 -25.10 -18.21 35.60
C LEU A 237 -26.00 -19.43 35.85
N GLU A 238 -27.28 -19.39 35.37
CA GLU A 238 -28.23 -20.48 35.45
C GLU A 238 -28.04 -21.58 34.39
N MET A 239 -26.93 -21.50 33.58
CA MET A 239 -26.65 -22.50 32.55
C MET A 239 -26.41 -23.88 33.16
N PRO A 240 -27.17 -24.92 32.73
CA PRO A 240 -27.05 -26.26 33.28
C PRO A 240 -25.85 -27.01 32.70
N ILE A 241 -25.00 -27.55 33.58
CA ILE A 241 -23.86 -28.40 33.25
C ILE A 241 -24.18 -29.81 33.69
N THR A 242 -24.19 -30.74 32.73
CA THR A 242 -24.44 -32.17 33.02
C THR A 242 -23.16 -32.87 33.43
N VAL A 243 -23.15 -33.40 34.61
CA VAL A 243 -22.01 -34.11 35.20
C VAL A 243 -22.18 -35.63 35.11
N SER A 244 -21.09 -36.36 35.23
CA SER A 244 -21.09 -37.84 35.32
C SER A 244 -22.07 -38.36 36.36
N GLY A 245 -23.04 -39.21 35.93
CA GLY A 245 -24.13 -39.73 36.78
C GLY A 245 -25.46 -39.01 36.59
N ASN A 246 -25.64 -38.20 35.56
CA ASN A 246 -26.86 -37.49 35.19
C ASN A 246 -27.33 -36.46 36.25
N LYS A 247 -26.38 -35.92 37.03
CA LYS A 247 -26.60 -34.81 37.96
C LYS A 247 -26.42 -33.50 37.22
N ILE A 248 -27.33 -32.57 37.38
CA ILE A 248 -27.29 -31.23 36.82
C ILE A 248 -26.77 -30.31 37.93
N ILE A 249 -25.78 -29.49 37.61
CA ILE A 249 -25.28 -28.35 38.40
C ILE A 249 -25.37 -27.11 37.54
N TYR A 250 -25.34 -25.93 38.12
CA TYR A 250 -25.38 -24.67 37.41
C TYR A 250 -23.97 -24.04 37.34
N LEU A 251 -23.74 -23.19 36.36
CA LEU A 251 -22.45 -22.51 36.19
C LEU A 251 -22.08 -21.68 37.43
N GLU A 252 -23.07 -21.07 38.11
CA GLU A 252 -22.90 -20.32 39.34
C GLU A 252 -22.31 -21.16 40.50
N ASP A 253 -22.53 -22.47 40.50
CA ASP A 253 -22.01 -23.38 41.52
C ASP A 253 -20.50 -23.60 41.43
N ILE A 254 -19.92 -23.38 40.26
CA ILE A 254 -18.49 -23.74 39.95
C ILE A 254 -17.68 -22.61 39.37
N ALA A 255 -18.29 -21.45 39.06
CA ALA A 255 -17.60 -20.32 38.44
C ALA A 255 -18.11 -18.97 38.98
N VAL A 256 -17.25 -17.97 38.91
CA VAL A 256 -17.59 -16.57 39.07
C VAL A 256 -17.62 -15.94 37.68
N VAL A 257 -18.75 -15.34 37.32
CA VAL A 257 -18.95 -14.70 36.05
C VAL A 257 -18.99 -13.18 36.24
N SER A 258 -18.21 -12.44 35.47
CA SER A 258 -18.13 -10.99 35.55
C SER A 258 -17.87 -10.38 34.19
N TYR A 259 -18.24 -9.11 34.00
CA TYR A 259 -17.74 -8.34 32.87
C TYR A 259 -16.27 -7.99 33.10
N ALA A 260 -15.48 -8.09 32.06
CA ALA A 260 -14.09 -7.69 32.03
C ALA A 260 -13.79 -6.95 30.73
N GLU A 261 -12.76 -6.14 30.74
CA GLU A 261 -12.30 -5.42 29.55
C GLU A 261 -11.04 -6.06 29.00
N GLU A 262 -10.97 -6.23 27.69
CA GLU A 262 -9.79 -6.65 26.97
C GLU A 262 -9.30 -5.50 26.09
N GLN A 263 -8.05 -5.09 26.25
CA GLN A 263 -7.44 -4.10 25.39
C GLN A 263 -7.20 -4.68 24.00
N LYS A 264 -7.66 -3.97 22.96
CA LYS A 264 -7.54 -4.40 21.56
C LYS A 264 -6.32 -3.75 20.91
N GLY A 265 -5.24 -4.52 20.76
CA GLY A 265 -4.06 -4.13 19.98
C GLY A 265 -3.17 -3.05 20.59
N GLY A 266 -3.36 -2.70 21.88
CA GLY A 266 -2.58 -1.69 22.57
C GLY A 266 -3.31 -0.37 22.82
N VAL A 267 -2.57 0.69 23.16
CA VAL A 267 -3.14 2.00 23.49
C VAL A 267 -2.91 2.98 22.35
N SER A 268 -3.99 3.56 21.84
CA SER A 268 -3.93 4.65 20.86
C SER A 268 -4.34 5.97 21.51
N ARG A 269 -3.51 7.02 21.34
CA ARG A 269 -3.81 8.37 21.84
C ARG A 269 -3.47 9.42 20.81
N TYR A 270 -4.34 10.40 20.70
CA TYR A 270 -4.12 11.57 19.84
C TYR A 270 -4.29 12.84 20.68
N ASN A 271 -3.27 13.69 20.72
CA ASN A 271 -3.21 14.89 21.58
C ASN A 271 -3.46 14.64 23.08
N GLY A 272 -3.14 13.43 23.56
CA GLY A 272 -3.31 13.04 24.97
C GLY A 272 -4.67 12.41 25.30
N GLU A 273 -5.63 12.44 24.41
CA GLU A 273 -6.94 11.78 24.52
C GLU A 273 -6.90 10.35 23.96
N GLU A 274 -7.65 9.45 24.55
CA GLU A 274 -7.78 8.08 24.07
C GLU A 274 -8.59 8.05 22.77
N THR A 275 -8.09 7.32 21.80
CA THR A 275 -8.68 7.23 20.46
C THR A 275 -8.59 5.80 19.94
N ILE A 276 -9.40 5.49 18.94
CA ILE A 276 -9.22 4.29 18.12
C ILE A 276 -8.45 4.70 16.86
N SER A 277 -7.36 3.99 16.58
CA SER A 277 -6.64 4.14 15.33
C SER A 277 -7.15 3.12 14.31
N ILE A 278 -7.48 3.59 13.11
CA ILE A 278 -7.83 2.73 11.97
C ILE A 278 -6.76 2.86 10.91
N SER A 279 -6.23 1.73 10.48
CA SER A 279 -5.32 1.62 9.36
C SER A 279 -6.08 1.07 8.16
N LEU A 280 -6.00 1.76 7.02
CA LEU A 280 -6.64 1.38 5.77
C LEU A 280 -5.58 0.97 4.75
N THR A 281 -5.68 -0.25 4.25
CA THR A 281 -4.85 -0.75 3.16
C THR A 281 -5.64 -0.66 1.85
N LYS A 282 -5.04 -0.11 0.81
CA LYS A 282 -5.70 0.03 -0.50
C LYS A 282 -5.78 -1.31 -1.23
N GLN A 283 -6.80 -1.47 -2.07
CA GLN A 283 -6.84 -2.54 -3.08
C GLN A 283 -5.71 -2.38 -4.09
N GLN A 284 -5.13 -3.47 -4.55
CA GLN A 284 -4.04 -3.47 -5.54
C GLN A 284 -4.43 -2.79 -6.86
N SER A 285 -5.70 -2.88 -7.24
CA SER A 285 -6.26 -2.22 -8.44
C SER A 285 -6.59 -0.74 -8.26
N SER A 286 -6.42 -0.19 -7.05
CA SER A 286 -6.80 1.18 -6.69
C SER A 286 -5.58 2.05 -6.38
N THR A 287 -5.71 3.35 -6.59
CA THR A 287 -4.67 4.32 -6.24
C THR A 287 -4.89 4.88 -4.83
N ALA A 288 -3.81 5.35 -4.16
CA ALA A 288 -3.92 6.05 -2.88
C ALA A 288 -4.82 7.30 -2.97
N MET A 289 -4.80 7.98 -4.12
CA MET A 289 -5.66 9.14 -4.40
C MET A 289 -7.14 8.78 -4.44
N ASP A 290 -7.51 7.64 -5.04
CA ASP A 290 -8.90 7.19 -5.11
C ASP A 290 -9.39 6.74 -3.73
N LEU A 291 -8.53 6.03 -2.96
CA LEU A 291 -8.79 5.67 -1.58
C LEU A 291 -9.08 6.91 -0.74
N SER A 292 -8.15 7.86 -0.72
CA SER A 292 -8.28 9.11 0.04
C SER A 292 -9.58 9.85 -0.29
N LYS A 293 -9.89 10.01 -1.57
CA LYS A 293 -11.10 10.70 -2.03
C LYS A 293 -12.40 10.00 -1.58
N GLN A 294 -12.43 8.67 -1.58
CA GLN A 294 -13.61 7.92 -1.15
C GLN A 294 -13.75 7.94 0.37
N VAL A 295 -12.64 7.70 1.10
CA VAL A 295 -12.63 7.72 2.57
C VAL A 295 -13.02 9.11 3.11
N GLN A 296 -12.51 10.19 2.55
CA GLN A 296 -12.88 11.56 2.96
C GLN A 296 -14.36 11.87 2.77
N LYS A 297 -15.03 11.26 1.78
CA LYS A 297 -16.49 11.38 1.63
C LYS A 297 -17.24 10.66 2.75
N VAL A 298 -16.77 9.45 3.10
CA VAL A 298 -17.37 8.67 4.20
C VAL A 298 -17.16 9.39 5.53
N ILE A 299 -15.95 9.90 5.80
CA ILE A 299 -15.65 10.70 7.00
C ILE A 299 -16.64 11.87 7.12
N LYS A 300 -16.82 12.63 6.06
CA LYS A 300 -17.78 13.77 6.07
C LYS A 300 -19.22 13.33 6.32
N SER A 301 -19.63 12.17 5.78
CA SER A 301 -20.97 11.64 6.02
C SER A 301 -21.14 11.24 7.48
N LEU A 302 -20.19 10.49 8.04
CA LEU A 302 -20.23 10.03 9.42
C LEU A 302 -20.22 11.19 10.43
N GLN A 303 -19.38 12.20 10.19
CA GLN A 303 -19.32 13.40 11.06
C GLN A 303 -20.57 14.31 10.94
N ASN A 304 -21.30 14.23 9.82
CA ASN A 304 -22.59 14.94 9.71
C ASN A 304 -23.72 14.21 10.42
N ASP A 305 -23.60 12.89 10.58
CA ASP A 305 -24.62 12.05 11.25
C ASP A 305 -24.44 12.03 12.78
N ASP A 306 -23.24 12.38 13.28
CA ASP A 306 -22.90 12.40 14.71
C ASP A 306 -21.96 13.60 14.98
N ASP A 307 -22.49 14.63 15.62
CA ASP A 307 -21.77 15.90 15.90
C ASP A 307 -20.61 15.72 16.92
N ASP A 308 -20.66 14.69 17.77
CA ASP A 308 -19.62 14.41 18.76
C ASP A 308 -18.49 13.55 18.19
N LEU A 309 -18.67 12.98 16.99
CA LEU A 309 -17.70 12.15 16.33
C LEU A 309 -16.60 12.99 15.68
N THR A 310 -15.37 12.78 16.12
CA THR A 310 -14.18 13.40 15.53
C THR A 310 -13.33 12.35 14.84
N ILE A 311 -13.23 12.42 13.52
CA ILE A 311 -12.32 11.58 12.73
C ILE A 311 -11.22 12.47 12.17
N THR A 312 -9.99 12.20 12.57
CA THR A 312 -8.80 12.92 12.10
C THR A 312 -7.97 12.02 11.22
N VAL A 313 -7.57 12.51 10.06
CA VAL A 313 -6.61 11.83 9.19
C VAL A 313 -5.21 12.05 9.75
N ALA A 314 -4.62 11.02 10.34
CA ALA A 314 -3.28 11.08 10.93
C ALA A 314 -2.18 10.95 9.88
N ARG A 315 -2.43 10.14 8.86
CA ARG A 315 -1.55 9.93 7.71
C ARG A 315 -2.39 9.65 6.46
N ASP A 316 -2.04 10.29 5.37
CA ASP A 316 -2.61 10.04 4.04
C ASP A 316 -1.45 9.94 3.04
N GLU A 317 -1.30 8.80 2.40
CA GLU A 317 -0.30 8.59 1.36
C GLU A 317 -0.57 9.51 0.15
N ALA A 318 -1.84 9.81 -0.13
CA ALA A 318 -2.23 10.70 -1.21
C ALA A 318 -1.68 12.13 -1.04
N ASP A 319 -1.66 12.64 0.20
CA ASP A 319 -1.08 13.96 0.50
C ASP A 319 0.43 13.97 0.22
N SER A 320 1.14 12.92 0.65
CA SER A 320 2.58 12.77 0.39
C SER A 320 2.90 12.70 -1.12
N ILE A 321 2.05 12.03 -1.89
CA ILE A 321 2.16 11.95 -3.34
C ILE A 321 1.93 13.34 -3.97
N GLN A 322 0.89 14.06 -3.54
CA GLN A 322 0.60 15.40 -4.05
C GLN A 322 1.74 16.39 -3.76
N ASP A 323 2.27 16.37 -2.54
CA ASP A 323 3.38 17.24 -2.16
C ASP A 323 4.63 16.92 -2.99
N SER A 324 4.96 15.64 -3.16
CA SER A 324 6.08 15.21 -4.00
C SER A 324 5.93 15.67 -5.46
N LEU A 325 4.74 15.53 -6.03
CA LEU A 325 4.44 15.99 -7.39
C LEU A 325 4.56 17.51 -7.54
N LYS A 326 4.08 18.26 -6.55
CA LYS A 326 4.18 19.71 -6.50
C LYS A 326 5.65 20.15 -6.44
N ASP A 327 6.44 19.54 -5.57
CA ASP A 327 7.88 19.85 -5.41
C ASP A 327 8.64 19.60 -6.72
N VAL A 328 8.35 18.52 -7.41
CA VAL A 328 8.96 18.22 -8.70
C VAL A 328 8.52 19.22 -9.77
N ALA A 329 7.22 19.55 -9.82
CA ALA A 329 6.72 20.55 -10.76
C ALA A 329 7.35 21.93 -10.51
N GLU A 330 7.49 22.37 -9.27
CA GLU A 330 8.18 23.61 -8.90
C GLU A 330 9.67 23.55 -9.29
N THR A 331 10.35 22.44 -9.03
CA THR A 331 11.74 22.23 -9.41
C THR A 331 11.92 22.29 -10.93
N MET A 332 11.01 21.67 -11.70
CA MET A 332 11.05 21.74 -13.16
C MET A 332 10.88 23.17 -13.68
N VAL A 333 9.89 23.92 -13.14
CA VAL A 333 9.68 25.31 -13.51
C VAL A 333 10.92 26.16 -13.19
N MET A 334 11.50 25.95 -12.00
CA MET A 334 12.71 26.65 -11.58
C MET A 334 13.91 26.31 -12.50
N ALA A 335 14.09 25.06 -12.87
CA ALA A 335 15.12 24.62 -13.79
C ALA A 335 14.98 25.27 -15.17
N VAL A 336 13.75 25.38 -15.69
CA VAL A 336 13.47 26.09 -16.97
C VAL A 336 13.85 27.57 -16.86
N VAL A 337 13.43 28.26 -15.81
CA VAL A 337 13.67 29.68 -15.59
C VAL A 337 15.18 29.93 -15.44
N ILE A 338 15.88 29.18 -14.61
CA ILE A 338 17.32 29.33 -14.41
C ILE A 338 18.07 29.06 -15.71
N SER A 339 17.71 28.01 -16.44
CA SER A 339 18.34 27.72 -17.75
C SER A 339 18.13 28.83 -18.73
N MET A 340 16.94 29.42 -18.82
CA MET A 340 16.65 30.57 -19.70
C MET A 340 17.51 31.80 -19.33
N ILE A 341 17.68 32.09 -18.03
CA ILE A 341 18.49 33.21 -17.53
C ILE A 341 19.95 32.98 -17.90
N ILE A 342 20.49 31.78 -17.63
CA ILE A 342 21.86 31.44 -17.96
C ILE A 342 22.13 31.58 -19.46
N ILE A 343 21.26 31.02 -20.31
CA ILE A 343 21.36 31.09 -21.74
C ILE A 343 21.29 32.54 -22.23
N PHE A 344 20.40 33.34 -21.65
CA PHE A 344 20.30 34.76 -21.96
C PHE A 344 21.60 35.53 -21.60
N LEU A 345 22.21 35.25 -20.47
CA LEU A 345 23.47 35.86 -20.06
C LEU A 345 24.63 35.48 -20.98
N PHE A 346 24.67 34.23 -21.48
CA PHE A 346 25.77 33.76 -22.37
C PHE A 346 25.59 34.25 -23.80
N PHE A 347 24.39 34.22 -24.36
CA PHE A 347 24.17 34.54 -25.79
C PHE A 347 23.68 35.98 -26.01
N GLY A 348 23.18 36.67 -24.99
CA GLY A 348 22.61 38.02 -25.12
C GLY A 348 21.36 38.11 -26.01
N ASP A 349 20.76 36.97 -26.38
CA ASP A 349 19.59 36.89 -27.28
C ASP A 349 18.40 36.19 -26.58
N PHE A 350 17.36 36.97 -26.33
CA PHE A 350 16.13 36.48 -25.69
C PHE A 350 15.40 35.41 -26.54
N LYS A 351 15.49 35.50 -27.88
CA LYS A 351 14.85 34.51 -28.76
C LYS A 351 15.52 33.15 -28.64
N ALA A 352 16.86 33.14 -28.55
CA ALA A 352 17.63 31.92 -28.32
C ALA A 352 17.28 31.25 -26.99
N SER A 353 17.18 32.04 -25.92
CA SER A 353 16.75 31.55 -24.60
C SER A 353 15.36 30.95 -24.61
N MET A 354 14.41 31.60 -25.30
CA MET A 354 13.04 31.08 -25.45
C MET A 354 12.99 29.75 -26.23
N ILE A 355 13.81 29.58 -27.27
CA ILE A 355 13.88 28.33 -28.04
C ILE A 355 14.32 27.17 -27.15
N VAL A 356 15.41 27.33 -26.40
CA VAL A 356 15.92 26.31 -25.51
C VAL A 356 14.95 26.10 -24.34
N GLY A 357 14.44 27.18 -23.74
CA GLY A 357 13.45 27.09 -22.66
C GLY A 357 12.18 26.34 -23.05
N SER A 358 11.73 26.48 -24.32
CA SER A 358 10.55 25.74 -24.81
C SER A 358 10.83 24.26 -25.10
N SER A 359 12.10 23.88 -25.34
CA SER A 359 12.47 22.50 -25.60
C SER A 359 12.30 21.60 -24.36
N ILE A 360 12.50 22.17 -23.15
CA ILE A 360 12.39 21.44 -21.88
C ILE A 360 10.98 20.90 -21.66
N PRO A 361 9.93 21.75 -21.55
CA PRO A 361 8.57 21.25 -21.33
C PRO A 361 8.10 20.31 -22.45
N THR A 362 8.51 20.57 -23.70
CA THR A 362 8.14 19.70 -24.82
C THR A 362 8.72 18.28 -24.65
N SER A 363 9.95 18.16 -24.21
CA SER A 363 10.58 16.85 -23.99
C SER A 363 10.04 16.15 -22.76
N ILE A 364 9.73 16.88 -21.69
CA ILE A 364 9.07 16.31 -20.52
C ILE A 364 7.72 15.70 -20.94
N LEU A 365 6.88 16.44 -21.68
CA LEU A 365 5.63 15.94 -22.18
C LEU A 365 5.79 14.71 -23.07
N MET A 366 6.81 14.70 -23.92
CA MET A 366 7.11 13.52 -24.76
C MET A 366 7.53 12.32 -23.92
N SER A 367 8.34 12.51 -22.89
CA SER A 367 8.74 11.45 -21.97
C SER A 367 7.54 10.90 -21.21
N LEU A 368 6.65 11.77 -20.71
CA LEU A 368 5.41 11.36 -20.03
C LEU A 368 4.49 10.55 -20.92
N ILE A 369 4.34 10.91 -22.19
CA ILE A 369 3.56 10.09 -23.15
C ILE A 369 4.14 8.69 -23.25
N VAL A 370 5.46 8.58 -23.39
CA VAL A 370 6.14 7.28 -23.53
C VAL A 370 6.00 6.46 -22.25
N MET A 371 6.23 7.08 -21.08
CA MET A 371 6.13 6.43 -19.78
C MET A 371 4.73 5.88 -19.54
N THR A 372 3.69 6.72 -19.72
CA THR A 372 2.30 6.30 -19.53
C THR A 372 1.91 5.18 -20.49
N ARG A 373 2.39 5.23 -21.75
CA ARG A 373 2.14 4.15 -22.73
C ARG A 373 2.90 2.87 -22.43
N ALA A 374 4.03 2.95 -21.78
CA ALA A 374 4.83 1.80 -21.33
C ALA A 374 4.37 1.23 -19.97
N GLY A 375 3.33 1.81 -19.36
CA GLY A 375 2.80 1.35 -18.07
C GLY A 375 3.60 1.80 -16.85
N PHE A 376 4.53 2.76 -16.99
CA PHE A 376 5.25 3.30 -15.83
C PHE A 376 4.36 4.24 -15.03
N THR A 377 4.43 4.09 -13.70
CA THR A 377 3.79 5.01 -12.75
C THR A 377 4.65 6.26 -12.55
N LEU A 378 4.00 7.38 -12.21
CA LEU A 378 4.68 8.59 -11.78
C LEU A 378 4.92 8.50 -10.28
N ASN A 379 6.14 8.24 -9.91
CA ASN A 379 6.60 8.12 -8.53
C ASN A 379 7.90 8.93 -8.33
N ILE A 380 8.39 8.98 -7.10
CA ILE A 380 9.56 9.79 -6.76
C ILE A 380 10.81 9.41 -7.57
N ILE A 381 10.98 8.13 -7.93
CA ILE A 381 12.10 7.64 -8.72
C ILE A 381 11.99 8.07 -10.18
N THR A 382 10.83 7.83 -10.81
CA THR A 382 10.61 8.19 -12.21
C THR A 382 10.63 9.70 -12.42
N MET A 383 10.11 10.47 -11.47
CA MET A 383 10.16 11.93 -11.51
C MET A 383 11.57 12.48 -11.32
N SER A 384 12.36 11.89 -10.41
CA SER A 384 13.78 12.23 -10.25
C SER A 384 14.59 11.95 -11.52
N GLY A 385 14.28 10.82 -12.19
CA GLY A 385 14.86 10.47 -13.48
C GLY A 385 14.51 11.49 -14.58
N LEU A 386 13.26 12.00 -14.59
CA LEU A 386 12.83 13.07 -15.50
C LEU A 386 13.64 14.37 -15.26
N VAL A 387 13.79 14.79 -14.00
CA VAL A 387 14.56 16.00 -13.65
C VAL A 387 16.01 15.87 -14.10
N LEU A 388 16.63 14.70 -13.86
CA LEU A 388 18.00 14.41 -14.32
C LEU A 388 18.11 14.46 -15.85
N GLY A 389 17.13 13.87 -16.54
CA GLY A 389 17.06 13.88 -18.01
C GLY A 389 16.92 15.29 -18.59
N VAL A 390 16.22 16.19 -17.92
CA VAL A 390 16.09 17.60 -18.32
C VAL A 390 17.45 18.28 -18.36
N GLY A 391 18.31 18.09 -17.35
CA GLY A 391 19.65 18.69 -17.32
C GLY A 391 20.48 18.27 -18.53
N MET A 392 20.53 16.98 -18.83
CA MET A 392 21.27 16.44 -19.96
C MET A 392 20.75 16.96 -21.33
N MET A 393 19.45 17.20 -21.42
CA MET A 393 18.82 17.65 -22.65
C MET A 393 19.06 19.15 -22.90
N VAL A 394 19.12 19.97 -21.85
CA VAL A 394 19.46 21.39 -21.94
C VAL A 394 20.84 21.55 -22.55
N ASP A 395 21.80 20.76 -22.09
CA ASP A 395 23.19 20.81 -22.64
C ASP A 395 23.20 20.49 -24.12
N ASN A 396 22.51 19.47 -24.58
CA ASN A 396 22.40 19.15 -26.01
C ASN A 396 21.75 20.30 -26.81
N SER A 397 20.73 20.95 -26.25
CA SER A 397 20.08 22.08 -26.91
C SER A 397 21.00 23.31 -27.03
N ILE A 398 21.82 23.56 -26.00
CA ILE A 398 22.82 24.64 -26.01
C ILE A 398 23.87 24.38 -27.10
N VAL A 399 24.40 23.15 -27.18
CA VAL A 399 25.43 22.79 -28.20
C VAL A 399 24.88 22.96 -29.62
N VAL A 400 23.63 22.54 -29.88
CA VAL A 400 22.98 22.75 -31.19
C VAL A 400 22.86 24.23 -31.51
N LEU A 401 22.38 25.01 -30.54
CA LEU A 401 22.15 26.43 -30.73
C LEU A 401 23.46 27.17 -31.00
N GLU A 402 24.52 26.89 -30.23
CA GLU A 402 25.84 27.47 -30.42
C GLU A 402 26.39 27.14 -31.81
N SER A 403 26.26 25.89 -32.24
CA SER A 403 26.71 25.48 -33.58
C SER A 403 25.93 26.21 -34.69
N CYS A 404 24.61 26.43 -34.49
CA CYS A 404 23.78 27.21 -35.42
C CYS A 404 24.23 28.70 -35.48
N PHE A 405 24.53 29.31 -34.33
CA PHE A 405 25.05 30.68 -34.30
C PHE A 405 26.41 30.80 -34.98
N ARG A 406 27.34 29.90 -34.71
CA ARG A 406 28.65 29.86 -35.40
C ARG A 406 28.51 29.68 -36.93
N ALA A 407 27.53 28.89 -37.36
CA ALA A 407 27.25 28.74 -38.78
C ALA A 407 26.61 30.01 -39.38
N MET A 408 25.78 30.71 -38.58
CA MET A 408 25.15 31.99 -38.99
C MET A 408 26.16 33.10 -39.17
N ASP A 409 27.19 33.22 -38.31
CA ASP A 409 28.24 34.21 -38.42
C ASP A 409 29.04 34.09 -39.71
N LYS A 410 29.11 32.88 -40.28
CA LYS A 410 29.77 32.61 -41.54
C LYS A 410 28.95 32.90 -42.79
N GLN A 411 27.60 33.10 -42.61
CA GLN A 411 26.71 33.36 -43.72
C GLN A 411 26.70 34.85 -44.12
N GLN A 412 26.83 35.12 -45.40
CA GLN A 412 26.72 36.48 -45.96
C GLN A 412 25.26 36.98 -46.05
N ASP A 413 24.30 36.03 -46.24
CA ASP A 413 22.88 36.32 -46.30
C ASP A 413 22.28 36.25 -44.93
N LYS A 414 21.76 37.36 -44.41
CA LYS A 414 21.06 37.47 -43.09
C LYS A 414 19.53 37.39 -43.22
N GLY A 415 19.02 36.95 -44.36
CA GLY A 415 17.58 36.70 -44.59
C GLY A 415 17.13 35.34 -44.14
N ALA A 416 15.84 35.04 -44.32
CA ALA A 416 15.21 33.76 -43.92
C ALA A 416 15.90 32.52 -44.53
N LEU A 417 16.43 32.63 -45.74
CA LEU A 417 17.20 31.58 -46.39
C LEU A 417 18.59 31.35 -45.75
N GLY A 418 19.25 32.43 -45.31
CA GLY A 418 20.51 32.35 -44.58
C GLY A 418 20.32 31.65 -43.22
N TYR A 419 19.29 32.01 -42.46
CA TYR A 419 18.93 31.34 -41.21
C TYR A 419 18.64 29.84 -41.39
N ALA A 420 17.88 29.47 -42.44
CA ALA A 420 17.58 28.07 -42.73
C ALA A 420 18.85 27.28 -43.12
N LYS A 421 19.77 27.86 -43.87
CA LYS A 421 21.07 27.24 -44.22
C LYS A 421 21.95 27.08 -42.96
N ALA A 422 22.06 28.12 -42.14
CA ALA A 422 22.84 28.09 -40.90
C ALA A 422 22.30 27.01 -39.93
N ALA A 423 20.98 26.91 -39.76
CA ALA A 423 20.34 25.90 -38.93
C ALA A 423 20.66 24.48 -39.46
N LEU A 424 20.60 24.27 -40.78
CA LEU A 424 20.91 22.97 -41.39
C LEU A 424 22.39 22.60 -41.21
N GLU A 425 23.29 23.55 -41.45
CA GLU A 425 24.74 23.37 -41.35
C GLU A 425 25.15 23.14 -39.88
N GLY A 426 24.72 24.00 -38.98
CA GLY A 426 25.02 23.92 -37.55
C GLY A 426 24.54 22.61 -36.95
N THR A 427 23.30 22.19 -37.23
CA THR A 427 22.78 20.92 -36.74
C THR A 427 23.56 19.72 -37.27
N ASN A 428 23.97 19.74 -38.57
CA ASN A 428 24.72 18.63 -39.18
C ASN A 428 26.14 18.45 -38.56
N ILE A 429 26.75 19.52 -38.08
CA ILE A 429 28.08 19.46 -37.47
C ILE A 429 28.04 18.68 -36.14
N VAL A 430 26.97 18.87 -35.35
CA VAL A 430 26.94 18.37 -33.99
C VAL A 430 26.06 17.11 -33.79
N VAL A 431 25.23 16.76 -34.77
CA VAL A 431 24.24 15.67 -34.61
C VAL A 431 24.90 14.33 -34.26
N ALA A 432 26.01 13.99 -34.84
CA ALA A 432 26.72 12.73 -34.57
C ALA A 432 27.29 12.70 -33.14
N SER A 433 27.83 13.83 -32.67
CA SER A 433 28.38 13.95 -31.32
C SER A 433 27.30 13.87 -30.27
N ILE A 434 26.15 14.54 -30.47
CA ILE A 434 25.01 14.51 -29.58
C ILE A 434 24.39 13.10 -29.51
N PHE A 435 24.22 12.45 -30.66
CA PHE A 435 23.72 11.07 -30.70
C PHE A 435 24.68 10.12 -29.95
N GLY A 436 25.99 10.23 -30.20
CA GLY A 436 27.00 9.44 -29.50
C GLY A 436 26.97 9.65 -27.98
N SER A 437 26.94 10.92 -27.53
CA SER A 437 26.84 11.27 -26.12
C SER A 437 25.57 10.69 -25.47
N THR A 438 24.39 10.85 -26.11
CA THR A 438 23.12 10.33 -25.60
C THR A 438 23.14 8.82 -25.50
N VAL A 439 23.63 8.12 -26.54
CA VAL A 439 23.76 6.65 -26.52
C VAL A 439 24.69 6.18 -25.41
N THR A 440 25.82 6.85 -25.23
CA THR A 440 26.76 6.53 -24.15
C THR A 440 26.11 6.66 -22.77
N THR A 441 25.37 7.74 -22.55
CA THR A 441 24.62 7.94 -21.31
C THR A 441 23.57 6.84 -21.10
N CYS A 442 22.79 6.50 -22.12
CA CYS A 442 21.80 5.40 -22.03
C CYS A 442 22.46 4.06 -21.71
N VAL A 443 23.63 3.77 -22.31
CA VAL A 443 24.38 2.53 -22.04
C VAL A 443 24.87 2.48 -20.59
N VAL A 444 25.38 3.59 -20.06
CA VAL A 444 25.82 3.65 -18.66
C VAL A 444 24.66 3.36 -17.71
N PHE A 445 23.49 3.98 -17.91
CA PHE A 445 22.32 3.70 -17.10
C PHE A 445 21.78 2.27 -17.26
N TYR A 446 21.88 1.71 -18.47
CA TYR A 446 21.49 0.32 -18.70
C TYR A 446 22.44 -0.67 -18.01
N LEU A 447 23.75 -0.41 -18.05
CA LEU A 447 24.76 -1.26 -17.39
C LEU A 447 24.67 -1.18 -15.86
N SER A 448 24.34 -0.02 -15.28
CA SER A 448 24.17 0.09 -13.82
C SER A 448 23.10 -0.85 -13.27
N ARG A 449 22.08 -1.22 -14.06
CA ARG A 449 21.05 -2.23 -13.69
C ARG A 449 21.63 -3.63 -13.51
N TRP A 450 22.77 -3.95 -14.14
CA TRP A 450 23.38 -5.29 -14.04
C TRP A 450 24.34 -5.44 -12.85
N TYR A 451 24.66 -4.32 -12.18
CA TYR A 451 25.57 -4.31 -11.04
C TYR A 451 24.88 -4.00 -9.70
N SER A 452 23.58 -3.72 -9.72
CA SER A 452 22.73 -3.56 -8.54
C SER A 452 21.86 -4.81 -8.33
#